data_d53153e11d6a7b880487f4b58b97a22d
#
_entry.id   d53153e11d6a7b880487f4b58b97a22d
#
_cell.length_a   1.000
_cell.length_b   1.000
_cell.length_c   1.000
_cell.angle_alpha   90.00
_cell.angle_beta   90.00
_cell.angle_gamma   90.00
#
_symmetry.space_group_name_H-M   'P 1'
#
loop_
_entity.id
_entity.type
_entity.pdbx_description
1 polymer ?
#
loop_
_entity_poly.entity_id
_entity_poly.type
_entity_poly.pdbx_seq_one_letter_code
_entity_poly.pdbx_strand_id
1 'polypeptide(L)'
;MSQYSGLGQYNIIGFVSIVDVPRALAGRKYSCPVDVVIEVRDEILPSNAGRWRLTTTAETSNGLAAACVPASSAADLALDVTELGAAYLGGTRLGALAGAGLVTELRPGAVRQLSAALSWDPAPWCPLVF
;
A
#
# COMPACT_ATOMS: atom_id res chain seq x y z
N MET A 1 6.72 19.13 -8.14
CA MET A 1 6.10 18.92 -8.13
C MET A 1 5.31 18.76 -7.19
N SER A 2 4.84 19.37 -6.91
CA SER A 2 4.09 19.36 -5.96
C SER A 2 3.08 18.41 -5.96
N GLN A 3 2.87 17.82 -6.92
CA GLN A 3 1.87 16.87 -6.92
C GLN A 3 2.06 15.88 -5.86
N TYR A 4 3.17 15.89 -5.20
CA TYR A 4 3.31 14.95 -4.18
C TYR A 4 2.90 15.43 -2.87
N SER A 5 2.63 16.67 -2.76
CA SER A 5 2.32 17.15 -1.47
C SER A 5 1.05 16.55 -1.06
N GLY A 6 0.85 16.16 0.04
CA GLY A 6 -0.34 15.58 0.54
C GLY A 6 -0.43 14.09 0.33
N LEU A 7 0.42 13.54 -0.47
CA LEU A 7 0.39 12.11 -0.68
C LEU A 7 1.36 11.38 0.22
N GLY A 8 2.23 12.08 0.91
CA GLY A 8 3.15 11.43 1.79
C GLY A 8 4.23 10.65 1.08
N GLN A 9 4.57 11.05 -0.12
CA GLN A 9 5.60 10.35 -0.86
C GLN A 9 6.39 11.31 -1.72
N TYR A 10 7.55 10.90 -2.16
CA TYR A 10 8.33 11.67 -3.10
C TYR A 10 9.16 10.72 -3.96
N ASN A 11 9.61 11.25 -5.09
CA ASN A 11 10.31 10.45 -6.07
C ASN A 11 11.72 10.97 -6.25
N ILE A 12 12.71 10.11 -6.08
CA ILE A 12 14.08 10.49 -6.20
C ILE A 12 14.80 9.54 -7.11
N ILE A 13 15.24 10.03 -8.25
CA ILE A 13 16.04 9.22 -9.17
C ILE A 13 15.54 7.80 -9.31
N GLY A 14 14.31 7.64 -9.68
CA GLY A 14 13.79 6.31 -9.91
C GLY A 14 13.33 5.58 -8.67
N PHE A 15 13.47 6.18 -7.50
CA PHE A 15 12.95 5.58 -6.31
C PHE A 15 11.73 6.32 -5.85
N VAL A 16 10.88 5.62 -5.14
CA VAL A 16 9.75 6.23 -4.49
C VAL A 16 9.81 5.84 -3.04
N SER A 17 9.78 6.83 -2.19
CA SER A 17 9.73 6.60 -0.76
C SER A 17 8.44 7.16 -0.21
N ILE A 18 7.84 6.43 0.70
CA ILE A 18 6.65 6.91 1.38
C ILE A 18 7.11 7.62 2.64
N VAL A 19 6.79 8.91 2.73
CA VAL A 19 7.19 9.71 3.87
C VAL A 19 6.23 9.55 5.03
N ASP A 20 4.98 9.24 4.74
CA ASP A 20 3.97 9.09 5.79
C ASP A 20 3.07 7.91 5.37
N VAL A 21 3.36 6.74 5.91
CA VAL A 21 2.67 5.52 5.51
C VAL A 21 1.16 5.59 5.73
N PRO A 22 0.67 5.92 6.92
CA PRO A 22 -0.79 5.91 7.10
C PRO A 22 -1.48 6.93 6.22
N ARG A 23 -0.86 8.08 6.00
CA ARG A 23 -1.47 9.11 5.18
C ARG A 23 -1.49 8.70 3.72
N ALA A 24 -0.40 8.13 3.24
CA ALA A 24 -0.34 7.68 1.87
C ALA A 24 -1.36 6.58 1.61
N LEU A 25 -1.43 5.60 2.50
CA LEU A 25 -2.34 4.49 2.29
C LEU A 25 -3.81 4.90 2.43
N ALA A 26 -4.11 5.82 3.34
CA ALA A 26 -5.48 6.30 3.48
C ALA A 26 -5.87 7.28 2.38
N GLY A 27 -4.89 7.87 1.72
CA GLY A 27 -5.16 8.90 0.73
C GLY A 27 -5.46 8.40 -0.66
N ARG A 28 -5.35 7.10 -0.91
CA ARG A 28 -5.62 6.58 -2.24
C ARG A 28 -6.91 5.77 -2.25
N LYS A 29 -7.41 5.47 -3.43
CA LYS A 29 -8.57 4.62 -3.58
C LYS A 29 -8.12 3.20 -3.90
N TYR A 30 -8.94 2.25 -3.58
CA TYR A 30 -8.62 0.84 -3.76
C TYR A 30 -9.65 0.19 -4.68
N SER A 31 -9.21 -0.81 -5.43
CA SER A 31 -10.06 -1.43 -6.43
C SER A 31 -10.97 -2.51 -5.84
N CYS A 32 -10.66 -3.00 -4.67
CA CYS A 32 -11.50 -3.99 -4.01
C CYS A 32 -11.32 -3.90 -2.51
N PRO A 33 -12.21 -4.51 -1.73
CA PRO A 33 -12.14 -4.40 -0.28
C PRO A 33 -10.87 -5.02 0.28
N VAL A 34 -10.34 -4.40 1.34
CA VAL A 34 -9.16 -4.93 2.01
C VAL A 34 -9.29 -4.63 3.50
N ASP A 35 -8.77 -5.54 4.29
CA ASP A 35 -8.69 -5.36 5.73
C ASP A 35 -7.47 -6.17 6.16
N VAL A 36 -6.33 -5.50 6.29
CA VAL A 36 -5.08 -6.17 6.62
C VAL A 36 -4.27 -5.35 7.59
N VAL A 37 -3.46 -6.02 8.38
CA VAL A 37 -2.49 -5.37 9.25
C VAL A 37 -1.12 -5.57 8.60
N ILE A 38 -0.46 -4.48 8.27
CA ILE A 38 0.82 -4.49 7.59
C ILE A 38 1.90 -4.08 8.56
N GLU A 39 2.92 -4.89 8.69
CA GLU A 39 4.08 -4.50 9.48
C GLU A 39 5.09 -3.87 8.54
N VAL A 40 5.42 -2.62 8.78
CA VAL A 40 6.31 -1.86 7.92
C VAL A 40 7.63 -1.63 8.63
N ARG A 41 8.72 -1.90 7.93
CA ARG A 41 10.05 -1.56 8.42
C ARG A 41 10.52 -0.30 7.71
N ASP A 42 11.04 0.64 8.46
CA ASP A 42 11.57 1.86 7.89
C ASP A 42 12.73 2.31 8.76
N GLU A 43 13.94 2.15 8.27
CA GLU A 43 15.12 2.47 9.05
C GLU A 43 15.42 3.97 9.09
N ILE A 44 14.82 4.71 8.18
CA ILE A 44 15.11 6.13 8.09
C ILE A 44 14.06 6.95 8.81
N LEU A 45 12.80 6.59 8.68
CA LEU A 45 11.71 7.31 9.29
C LEU A 45 11.00 6.42 10.30
N PRO A 46 11.44 6.43 11.55
CA PRO A 46 10.85 5.54 12.55
C PRO A 46 9.35 5.72 12.72
N SER A 47 8.82 6.88 12.40
CA SER A 47 7.39 7.11 12.52
C SER A 47 6.58 6.26 11.55
N ASN A 48 7.20 5.74 10.49
CA ASN A 48 6.54 4.83 9.55
C ASN A 48 6.63 3.38 10.01
N ALA A 49 7.58 3.07 10.85
CA ALA A 49 7.78 1.68 11.26
C ALA A 49 6.68 1.27 12.23
N GLY A 50 6.23 0.04 12.13
CA GLY A 50 5.21 -0.47 13.03
C GLY A 50 4.14 -1.20 12.27
N ARG A 51 3.02 -1.44 12.95
CA ARG A 51 1.90 -2.16 12.35
C ARG A 51 0.78 -1.18 12.07
N TRP A 52 0.26 -1.27 10.86
CA TRP A 52 -0.79 -0.38 10.38
C TRP A 52 -1.94 -1.21 9.87
N ARG A 53 -3.13 -0.91 10.33
CA ARG A 53 -4.32 -1.59 9.82
C ARG A 53 -4.92 -0.75 8.72
N LEU A 54 -5.04 -1.35 7.54
CA LEU A 54 -5.63 -0.73 6.38
C LEU A 54 -6.97 -1.37 6.13
N THR A 55 -8.03 -0.58 6.18
CA THR A 55 -9.39 -1.09 6.02
C THR A 55 -10.14 -0.20 5.07
N THR A 56 -10.78 -0.79 4.08
CA THR A 56 -11.65 -0.01 3.19
C THR A 56 -12.92 0.35 3.93
N THR A 57 -13.38 1.58 3.73
CA THR A 57 -14.47 2.11 4.52
C THR A 57 -15.73 2.43 3.74
N ALA A 58 -15.59 2.96 2.54
CA ALA A 58 -16.76 3.39 1.79
C ALA A 58 -16.50 3.36 0.30
N GLU A 59 -17.54 3.07 -0.45
CA GLU A 59 -17.45 3.09 -1.90
C GLU A 59 -17.62 4.51 -2.40
N THR A 60 -16.79 4.90 -3.33
CA THR A 60 -16.88 6.24 -3.94
C THR A 60 -16.97 6.08 -5.44
N SER A 61 -17.09 7.21 -6.15
CA SER A 61 -17.24 7.16 -7.59
C SER A 61 -15.99 6.63 -8.29
N ASN A 62 -14.83 6.66 -7.65
CA ASN A 62 -13.60 6.22 -8.29
C ASN A 62 -12.84 5.21 -7.46
N GLY A 63 -13.54 4.38 -6.71
CA GLY A 63 -12.92 3.31 -5.96
C GLY A 63 -13.35 3.33 -4.51
N LEU A 64 -12.68 2.49 -3.70
CA LEU A 64 -13.01 2.38 -2.30
C LEU A 64 -12.08 3.24 -1.48
N ALA A 65 -12.64 4.06 -0.62
CA ALA A 65 -11.88 4.83 0.34
C ALA A 65 -11.38 3.91 1.44
N ALA A 66 -10.35 4.31 2.14
CA ALA A 66 -9.78 3.48 3.20
C ALA A 66 -9.29 4.32 4.36
N ALA A 67 -9.17 3.68 5.50
CA ALA A 67 -8.55 4.26 6.68
C ALA A 67 -7.32 3.44 7.02
N CYS A 68 -6.30 4.10 7.54
CA CYS A 68 -5.07 3.42 7.93
C CYS A 68 -4.68 3.95 9.30
N VAL A 69 -4.70 3.07 10.29
CA VAL A 69 -4.46 3.46 11.68
C VAL A 69 -3.47 2.50 12.34
N PRO A 70 -2.80 2.92 13.40
CA PRO A 70 -1.90 2.02 14.10
C PRO A 70 -2.66 0.81 14.62
N ALA A 71 -2.02 -0.33 14.61
CA ALA A 71 -2.62 -1.57 15.05
C ALA A 71 -1.75 -2.25 16.08
N SER A 72 -2.41 -2.93 17.03
CA SER A 72 -1.67 -3.72 18.01
C SER A 72 -1.86 -5.22 17.77
N SER A 73 -2.69 -5.58 16.81
CA SER A 73 -2.90 -6.99 16.52
C SER A 73 -1.75 -7.55 15.70
N ALA A 74 -1.72 -8.86 15.53
CA ALA A 74 -0.66 -9.50 14.77
C ALA A 74 -0.72 -9.07 13.32
N ALA A 75 0.46 -8.93 12.71
CA ALA A 75 0.53 -8.52 11.32
C ALA A 75 0.08 -9.64 10.40
N ASP A 76 -0.51 -9.25 9.30
CA ASP A 76 -0.93 -10.21 8.26
C ASP A 76 0.16 -10.34 7.19
N LEU A 77 0.98 -9.32 7.03
CA LEU A 77 2.14 -9.38 6.17
C LEU A 77 3.16 -8.35 6.63
N ALA A 78 4.39 -8.52 6.21
CA ALA A 78 5.48 -7.64 6.60
C ALA A 78 6.33 -7.29 5.41
N LEU A 79 6.77 -6.04 5.33
CA LEU A 79 7.63 -5.60 4.25
C LEU A 79 8.35 -4.33 4.66
N ASP A 80 9.35 -3.97 3.86
CA ASP A 80 10.05 -2.73 4.09
C ASP A 80 9.30 -1.61 3.35
N VAL A 81 9.46 -0.39 3.81
CA VAL A 81 8.78 0.75 3.20
C VAL A 81 9.15 0.90 1.72
N THR A 82 10.32 0.46 1.32
CA THR A 82 10.74 0.51 -0.08
C THR A 82 9.82 -0.34 -0.95
N GLU A 83 9.53 -1.57 -0.51
CA GLU A 83 8.64 -2.45 -1.26
C GLU A 83 7.21 -1.93 -1.25
N LEU A 84 6.80 -1.35 -0.13
CA LEU A 84 5.48 -0.77 -0.06
C LEU A 84 5.34 0.38 -1.05
N GLY A 85 6.37 1.21 -1.17
CA GLY A 85 6.35 2.31 -2.13
C GLY A 85 6.25 1.83 -3.56
N ALA A 86 6.98 0.76 -3.89
CA ALA A 86 6.94 0.20 -5.23
C ALA A 86 5.54 -0.31 -5.56
N ALA A 87 4.92 -1.02 -4.63
CA ALA A 87 3.58 -1.54 -4.84
C ALA A 87 2.53 -0.44 -4.86
N TYR A 88 2.74 0.59 -4.06
CA TYR A 88 1.79 1.69 -3.94
C TYR A 88 1.58 2.39 -5.27
N LEU A 89 2.62 2.52 -6.07
CA LEU A 89 2.49 3.16 -7.36
C LEU A 89 1.95 2.24 -8.43
N GLY A 90 1.74 0.98 -8.10
CA GLY A 90 1.24 0.05 -9.10
C GLY A 90 2.28 -0.43 -10.08
N GLY A 91 3.53 -0.05 -9.88
CA GLY A 91 4.58 -0.46 -10.81
C GLY A 91 5.07 -1.88 -10.56
N THR A 92 4.92 -2.36 -9.34
CA THR A 92 5.38 -3.71 -9.00
C THR A 92 4.32 -4.35 -8.13
N ARG A 93 3.92 -5.56 -8.47
CA ARG A 93 2.89 -6.24 -7.71
C ARG A 93 3.46 -6.88 -6.47
N LEU A 94 2.71 -6.81 -5.40
CA LEU A 94 3.14 -7.42 -4.15
C LEU A 94 3.38 -8.92 -4.29
N GLY A 95 2.61 -9.60 -5.12
CA GLY A 95 2.83 -11.02 -5.33
C GLY A 95 4.20 -11.31 -5.89
N ALA A 96 4.68 -10.47 -6.80
CA ALA A 96 6.02 -10.65 -7.35
C ALA A 96 7.08 -10.38 -6.29
N LEU A 97 6.85 -9.38 -5.45
CA LEU A 97 7.79 -9.08 -4.37
C LEU A 97 7.82 -10.18 -3.34
N ALA A 98 6.68 -10.78 -3.04
CA ALA A 98 6.61 -11.90 -2.11
C ALA A 98 7.34 -13.11 -2.69
N GLY A 99 7.19 -13.35 -3.98
CA GLY A 99 7.89 -14.45 -4.64
C GLY A 99 9.40 -14.27 -4.61
N ALA A 100 9.85 -13.02 -4.57
CA ALA A 100 11.28 -12.73 -4.49
C ALA A 100 11.78 -12.70 -3.05
N GLY A 101 10.93 -12.92 -2.07
CA GLY A 101 11.34 -12.91 -0.68
C GLY A 101 11.39 -11.55 -0.03
N LEU A 102 10.87 -10.53 -0.71
CA LEU A 102 10.93 -9.17 -0.20
C LEU A 102 9.72 -8.79 0.63
N VAL A 103 8.66 -9.56 0.55
CA VAL A 103 7.46 -9.38 1.35
C VAL A 103 7.16 -10.71 2.01
N THR A 104 6.90 -10.69 3.32
CA THR A 104 6.60 -11.90 4.06
C THR A 104 5.12 -11.99 4.33
N GLU A 105 4.49 -13.07 3.87
CA GLU A 105 3.09 -13.29 4.14
C GLU A 105 2.95 -14.04 5.45
N LEU A 106 2.20 -13.48 6.38
CA LEU A 106 2.02 -14.07 7.70
C LEU A 106 0.63 -14.67 7.88
N ARG A 107 -0.35 -14.17 7.14
CA ARG A 107 -1.69 -14.76 7.10
C ARG A 107 -1.94 -15.22 5.66
N PRO A 108 -2.33 -16.47 5.46
CA PRO A 108 -2.59 -16.96 4.10
C PRO A 108 -3.61 -16.06 3.37
N GLY A 109 -3.26 -15.65 2.17
CA GLY A 109 -4.12 -14.82 1.35
C GLY A 109 -3.95 -13.32 1.54
N ALA A 110 -3.18 -12.88 2.55
CA ALA A 110 -3.04 -11.45 2.81
C ALA A 110 -2.34 -10.72 1.67
N VAL A 111 -1.29 -11.32 1.12
CA VAL A 111 -0.56 -10.68 0.02
C VAL A 111 -1.47 -10.57 -1.19
N ARG A 112 -2.23 -11.61 -1.49
CA ARG A 112 -3.13 -11.57 -2.63
C ARG A 112 -4.20 -10.51 -2.43
N GLN A 113 -4.74 -10.41 -1.24
CA GLN A 113 -5.79 -9.44 -0.95
C GLN A 113 -5.28 -8.02 -1.11
N LEU A 114 -4.13 -7.72 -0.54
CA LEU A 114 -3.58 -6.37 -0.63
C LEU A 114 -3.12 -6.07 -2.05
N SER A 115 -2.52 -7.05 -2.71
CA SER A 115 -2.06 -6.87 -4.08
C SER A 115 -3.22 -6.54 -5.00
N ALA A 116 -4.34 -7.24 -4.86
CA ALA A 116 -5.51 -6.97 -5.67
C ALA A 116 -6.07 -5.58 -5.39
N ALA A 117 -6.10 -5.17 -4.14
CA ALA A 117 -6.64 -3.87 -3.78
C ALA A 117 -5.77 -2.72 -4.31
N LEU A 118 -4.46 -2.89 -4.28
CA LEU A 118 -3.54 -1.89 -4.79
C LEU A 118 -3.43 -1.87 -6.30
N SER A 119 -3.82 -2.97 -6.93
CA SER A 119 -3.65 -3.08 -8.31
C SER A 119 -4.73 -2.35 -9.03
N TRP A 120 -4.60 -1.16 -9.31
CA TRP A 120 -5.57 -0.41 -9.85
C TRP A 120 -5.46 -0.39 -11.26
N ASP A 121 -5.74 -1.04 -11.93
CA ASP A 121 -5.52 -1.03 -13.16
C ASP A 121 -6.07 -0.47 -13.92
N PRO A 122 -5.99 -0.09 -14.43
CA PRO A 122 -6.27 0.20 -15.27
C PRO A 122 -5.50 0.07 -16.08
N ALA A 123 -4.91 -0.29 -15.87
CA ALA A 123 -4.16 -0.52 -16.52
C ALA A 123 -4.54 -0.04 -17.53
N PRO A 124 -4.14 0.13 -18.30
CA PRO A 124 -4.36 0.74 -19.34
C PRO A 124 -5.65 0.53 -19.83
N TRP A 125 -6.11 -0.36 -20.00
CA TRP A 125 -7.21 -0.58 -20.59
C TRP A 125 -8.20 -0.47 -19.68
N CYS A 126 -7.96 -0.19 -18.67
CA CYS A 126 -8.76 -0.26 -17.80
C CYS A 126 -9.76 0.52 -17.95
N PRO A 127 -10.56 0.11 -18.38
CA PRO A 127 -11.54 0.78 -18.64
C PRO A 127 -12.16 1.21 -17.53
N LEU A 128 -12.02 0.67 -16.68
CA LEU A 128 -12.64 0.99 -15.66
C LEU A 128 -12.37 2.13 -15.29
N VAL A 129 -11.64 2.44 -15.67
CA VAL A 129 -11.30 3.43 -15.25
C VAL A 129 -11.83 4.31 -15.72
N PHE A 130 -12.32 4.10 -16.25
CA PHE A 130 -12.84 4.95 -16.76
C PHE A 130 -13.91 4.76 -16.96
#